data_dc58affc4628d7818ed4c2ed7039473d
#
_entry.id   dc58affc4628d7818ed4c2ed7039473d
#
_cell.length_a   1.000
_cell.length_b   1.000
_cell.length_c   1.000
_cell.angle_alpha   90.00
_cell.angle_beta   90.00
_cell.angle_gamma   90.00
#
_symmetry.space_group_name_H-M   'P 1'
#
loop_
_entity.id
_entity.type
_entity.pdbx_description
1 polymer ?
#
loop_
_entity_poly.entity_id
_entity_poly.type
_entity_poly.pdbx_seq_one_letter_code
_entity_poly.pdbx_strand_id
1 'polypeptide(L)'
;MEPRARPHLLACYTKSVRRLIINADDFGMTPGINRAIVEGCEQGIITSATLMATALAFDDAVTRGHELNLHKAQFSIGCHVVLLDGESILPAHRVRSLLHAPSNCPDRQLRVNLTDFARSALAGKLSPEEIEAEAGAQFERIQSAGIALSHFDCHKHAHMFPVVLRPLLRAAKAKGVRAVRNPFGKLFAVPFDRLARNPKLWARFAEMSVVRTFAGRFRREVQKYGLLTPDGSLGILITGSLDPSSFTSMVQSLPEGTWEFVCHPGYNDADLDKVRTRLRASREQELQILTSPEAKSILQRRGIELIGYHDL
;
A
#
# COMPACT_ATOMS: atom_id res chain seq x y z
N MET A 1 -3.27 58.73 -33.58
CA MET A 1 -3.75 57.94 -32.44
C MET A 1 -3.69 56.49 -32.86
N GLU A 2 -2.58 55.81 -32.52
CA GLU A 2 -2.39 54.39 -32.82
C GLU A 2 -3.03 53.52 -31.73
N PRO A 3 -3.68 52.41 -32.10
CA PRO A 3 -4.31 51.53 -31.14
C PRO A 3 -3.23 50.67 -30.46
N ARG A 4 -3.14 50.77 -29.12
CA ARG A 4 -2.27 49.94 -28.27
C ARG A 4 -2.73 48.47 -28.39
N ALA A 5 -1.83 47.62 -28.89
CA ALA A 5 -1.98 46.18 -28.88
C ALA A 5 -2.06 45.68 -27.41
N ARG A 6 -3.10 44.94 -27.08
CA ARG A 6 -3.22 44.22 -25.80
C ARG A 6 -2.23 43.03 -25.80
N PRO A 7 -1.49 42.81 -24.73
CA PRO A 7 -0.65 41.61 -24.63
C PRO A 7 -1.56 40.40 -24.53
N HIS A 8 -1.41 39.47 -25.47
CA HIS A 8 -1.97 38.11 -25.36
C HIS A 8 -1.32 37.43 -24.17
N LEU A 9 -2.07 37.25 -23.08
CA LEU A 9 -1.74 36.31 -22.00
C LEU A 9 -1.72 34.92 -22.64
N LEU A 10 -0.50 34.41 -22.91
CA LEU A 10 -0.25 33.00 -23.12
C LEU A 10 -0.64 32.29 -21.82
N ALA A 11 -1.84 31.73 -21.78
CA ALA A 11 -2.23 30.78 -20.77
C ALA A 11 -1.24 29.62 -20.87
N CYS A 12 -0.30 29.52 -19.94
CA CYS A 12 0.48 28.32 -19.71
C CYS A 12 -0.52 27.21 -19.40
N TYR A 13 -0.89 26.43 -20.40
CA TYR A 13 -1.54 25.14 -20.20
C TYR A 13 -0.51 24.26 -19.49
N THR A 14 -0.54 24.25 -18.17
CA THR A 14 0.13 23.19 -17.40
C THR A 14 -0.56 21.90 -17.80
N LYS A 15 0.15 21.08 -18.58
CA LYS A 15 -0.30 19.76 -19.00
C LYS A 15 -0.70 19.02 -17.72
N SER A 16 -1.96 18.70 -17.55
CA SER A 16 -2.43 17.98 -16.36
C SER A 16 -1.71 16.63 -16.31
N VAL A 17 -0.90 16.45 -15.31
CA VAL A 17 -0.06 15.25 -15.17
C VAL A 17 -0.83 14.21 -14.37
N ARG A 18 -0.95 12.99 -14.94
CA ARG A 18 -1.44 11.81 -14.24
C ARG A 18 -0.26 10.91 -13.93
N ARG A 19 0.01 10.72 -12.66
CA ARG A 19 1.09 9.85 -12.17
C ARG A 19 0.50 8.68 -11.40
N LEU A 20 1.08 7.50 -11.61
CA LEU A 20 0.60 6.28 -10.98
C LEU A 20 1.77 5.50 -10.40
N ILE A 21 1.67 5.20 -9.11
CA ILE A 21 2.53 4.26 -8.40
C ILE A 21 1.82 2.90 -8.43
N ILE A 22 2.48 1.85 -8.90
CA ILE A 22 1.96 0.48 -8.81
C ILE A 22 2.70 -0.19 -7.65
N ASN A 23 2.04 -0.30 -6.50
CA ASN A 23 2.64 -0.87 -5.30
C ASN A 23 2.17 -2.30 -5.04
N ALA A 24 3.12 -3.22 -4.95
CA ALA A 24 2.87 -4.61 -4.59
C ALA A 24 3.02 -4.80 -3.07
N ASP A 25 1.94 -5.23 -2.43
CA ASP A 25 1.91 -5.54 -1.01
C ASP A 25 2.46 -6.95 -0.73
N ASP A 26 2.74 -7.25 0.53
CA ASP A 26 3.14 -8.56 1.06
C ASP A 26 4.54 -9.04 0.60
N PHE A 27 5.45 -8.16 0.16
CA PHE A 27 6.83 -8.55 -0.14
C PHE A 27 7.48 -9.14 1.12
N GLY A 28 8.09 -10.31 1.02
CA GLY A 28 8.63 -11.07 2.15
C GLY A 28 7.68 -12.14 2.72
N MET A 29 6.41 -12.18 2.33
CA MET A 29 5.46 -13.15 2.88
C MET A 29 5.83 -14.59 2.53
N THR A 30 6.09 -14.88 1.24
CA THR A 30 6.60 -16.18 0.76
C THR A 30 7.60 -15.98 -0.38
N PRO A 31 8.50 -16.95 -0.64
CA PRO A 31 9.40 -16.87 -1.80
C PRO A 31 8.65 -16.76 -3.14
N GLY A 32 7.48 -17.38 -3.26
CA GLY A 32 6.64 -17.29 -4.46
C GLY A 32 6.08 -15.89 -4.69
N ILE A 33 5.67 -15.19 -3.63
CA ILE A 33 5.26 -13.79 -3.71
C ILE A 33 6.45 -12.92 -4.08
N ASN A 34 7.62 -13.14 -3.48
CA ASN A 34 8.83 -12.37 -3.76
C ASN A 34 9.21 -12.48 -5.25
N ARG A 35 9.22 -13.70 -5.82
CA ARG A 35 9.50 -13.91 -7.25
C ARG A 35 8.49 -13.18 -8.15
N ALA A 36 7.21 -13.24 -7.83
CA ALA A 36 6.16 -12.57 -8.61
C ALA A 36 6.29 -11.04 -8.59
N ILE A 37 6.68 -10.46 -7.46
CA ILE A 37 6.92 -9.01 -7.35
C ILE A 37 8.11 -8.61 -8.23
N VAL A 38 9.20 -9.37 -8.19
CA VAL A 38 10.37 -9.14 -9.04
C VAL A 38 9.99 -9.22 -10.51
N GLU A 39 9.28 -10.29 -10.93
CA GLU A 39 8.79 -10.44 -12.31
C GLU A 39 7.89 -9.28 -12.72
N GLY A 40 6.95 -8.89 -11.86
CA GLY A 40 6.07 -7.75 -12.13
C GLY A 40 6.81 -6.41 -12.24
N CYS A 41 7.95 -6.27 -11.56
CA CYS A 41 8.84 -5.13 -11.71
C CYS A 41 9.66 -5.18 -13.01
N GLU A 42 10.26 -6.33 -13.32
CA GLU A 42 11.16 -6.49 -14.47
C GLU A 42 10.42 -6.53 -15.80
N GLN A 43 9.35 -7.29 -15.87
CA GLN A 43 8.59 -7.57 -17.09
C GLN A 43 7.27 -6.80 -17.17
N GLY A 44 6.80 -6.25 -16.05
CA GLY A 44 5.50 -5.59 -15.92
C GLY A 44 5.56 -4.08 -15.70
N ILE A 45 4.62 -3.63 -14.88
CA ILE A 45 4.38 -2.22 -14.57
C ILE A 45 4.57 -1.89 -13.07
N ILE A 46 5.02 -2.84 -12.24
CA ILE A 46 5.21 -2.61 -10.80
C ILE A 46 6.40 -1.67 -10.60
N THR A 47 6.19 -0.58 -9.86
CA THR A 47 7.20 0.45 -9.58
C THR A 47 7.59 0.53 -8.10
N SER A 48 6.84 -0.17 -7.24
CA SER A 48 7.02 -0.12 -5.80
C SER A 48 6.57 -1.42 -5.14
N ALA A 49 7.14 -1.75 -3.99
CA ALA A 49 6.64 -2.82 -3.12
C ALA A 49 6.78 -2.45 -1.64
N THR A 50 5.94 -3.05 -0.79
CA THR A 50 6.06 -2.91 0.66
C THR A 50 6.45 -4.23 1.32
N LEU A 51 7.60 -4.20 2.02
CA LEU A 51 8.28 -5.33 2.63
C LEU A 51 7.80 -5.56 4.06
N MET A 52 7.39 -6.79 4.36
CA MET A 52 6.98 -7.23 5.70
C MET A 52 8.21 -7.63 6.52
N ALA A 53 8.55 -6.82 7.51
CA ALA A 53 9.71 -7.07 8.37
C ALA A 53 9.62 -8.36 9.20
N THR A 54 8.42 -8.86 9.44
CA THR A 54 8.15 -10.03 10.31
C THR A 54 7.85 -11.31 9.54
N ALA A 55 7.87 -11.27 8.21
CA ALA A 55 7.46 -12.38 7.38
C ALA A 55 8.55 -13.44 7.20
N LEU A 56 8.14 -14.68 6.89
CA LEU A 56 9.01 -15.85 6.82
C LEU A 56 10.08 -15.77 5.72
N ALA A 57 9.76 -15.15 4.60
CA ALA A 57 10.67 -14.99 3.46
C ALA A 57 11.31 -13.58 3.41
N PHE A 58 11.50 -12.95 4.58
CA PHE A 58 12.12 -11.64 4.71
C PHE A 58 13.51 -11.58 4.08
N ASP A 59 14.39 -12.52 4.40
CA ASP A 59 15.78 -12.54 3.93
C ASP A 59 15.86 -12.73 2.39
N ASP A 60 15.00 -13.58 1.80
CA ASP A 60 14.87 -13.74 0.36
C ASP A 60 14.38 -12.41 -0.29
N ALA A 61 13.43 -11.72 0.33
CA ALA A 61 12.96 -10.43 -0.15
C ALA A 61 14.03 -9.35 -0.09
N VAL A 62 14.84 -9.31 0.97
CA VAL A 62 15.98 -8.39 1.10
C VAL A 62 16.99 -8.63 -0.02
N THR A 63 17.37 -9.89 -0.26
CA THR A 63 18.31 -10.25 -1.35
C THR A 63 17.78 -9.75 -2.69
N ARG A 64 16.53 -10.05 -3.03
CA ARG A 64 15.89 -9.60 -4.28
C ARG A 64 15.72 -8.09 -4.35
N GLY A 65 15.46 -7.44 -3.22
CA GLY A 65 15.36 -5.99 -3.14
C GLY A 65 16.68 -5.30 -3.48
N HIS A 66 17.80 -5.85 -3.03
CA HIS A 66 19.13 -5.38 -3.41
C HIS A 66 19.40 -5.57 -4.92
N GLU A 67 19.07 -6.74 -5.47
CA GLU A 67 19.22 -7.03 -6.90
C GLU A 67 18.39 -6.05 -7.75
N LEU A 68 17.12 -5.83 -7.39
CA LEU A 68 16.27 -4.86 -8.08
C LEU A 68 16.84 -3.44 -8.04
N ASN A 69 17.36 -3.00 -6.91
CA ASN A 69 17.95 -1.66 -6.77
C ASN A 69 19.23 -1.48 -7.61
N LEU A 70 19.98 -2.55 -7.88
CA LEU A 70 21.13 -2.50 -8.77
C LEU A 70 20.74 -2.32 -10.25
N HIS A 71 19.59 -2.86 -10.66
CA HIS A 71 19.17 -2.89 -12.06
C HIS A 71 18.09 -1.86 -12.40
N LYS A 72 17.33 -1.41 -11.39
CA LYS A 72 16.25 -0.42 -11.55
C LYS A 72 16.31 0.64 -10.46
N ALA A 73 17.09 1.68 -10.70
CA ALA A 73 17.27 2.82 -9.79
C ALA A 73 15.96 3.53 -9.36
N GLN A 74 14.84 3.21 -9.99
CA GLN A 74 13.53 3.80 -9.72
C GLN A 74 12.58 2.87 -8.96
N PHE A 75 13.00 1.68 -8.52
CA PHE A 75 12.13 0.82 -7.74
C PHE A 75 12.10 1.25 -6.27
N SER A 76 10.91 1.51 -5.76
CA SER A 76 10.72 1.98 -4.38
C SER A 76 10.40 0.82 -3.46
N ILE A 77 11.14 0.68 -2.37
CA ILE A 77 10.81 -0.30 -1.31
C ILE A 77 10.34 0.46 -0.07
N GLY A 78 9.13 0.14 0.38
CA GLY A 78 8.53 0.62 1.63
C GLY A 78 8.44 -0.48 2.69
N CYS A 79 7.96 -0.12 3.88
CA CYS A 79 7.63 -1.09 4.93
C CYS A 79 6.13 -1.39 4.95
N HIS A 80 5.75 -2.66 4.81
CA HIS A 80 4.40 -3.15 5.09
C HIS A 80 4.27 -3.45 6.57
N VAL A 81 3.89 -2.43 7.35
CA VAL A 81 3.86 -2.53 8.81
C VAL A 81 2.79 -3.52 9.27
N VAL A 82 3.21 -4.53 10.02
CA VAL A 82 2.35 -5.58 10.55
C VAL A 82 2.01 -5.27 12.00
N LEU A 83 0.75 -4.89 12.27
CA LEU A 83 0.21 -4.66 13.62
C LEU A 83 -0.90 -5.65 13.97
N LEU A 84 -1.30 -6.47 13.01
CA LEU A 84 -2.28 -7.55 13.16
C LEU A 84 -2.01 -8.64 12.13
N ASP A 85 -2.53 -9.85 12.40
CA ASP A 85 -2.44 -11.03 11.55
C ASP A 85 -1.00 -11.39 11.15
N GLY A 86 -0.12 -11.43 12.15
CA GLY A 86 1.29 -11.77 12.04
C GLY A 86 1.95 -11.80 13.42
N GLU A 87 3.27 -11.68 13.44
CA GLU A 87 4.05 -11.64 14.66
C GLU A 87 4.69 -10.26 14.86
N SER A 88 4.95 -9.89 16.12
CA SER A 88 5.69 -8.69 16.45
C SER A 88 7.21 -8.93 16.42
N ILE A 89 7.99 -7.90 16.12
CA ILE A 89 9.45 -7.91 16.31
C ILE A 89 9.77 -7.81 17.79
N LEU A 90 9.09 -6.91 18.48
CA LEU A 90 9.32 -6.68 19.88
C LEU A 90 8.77 -7.84 20.74
N PRO A 91 9.39 -8.09 21.90
CA PRO A 91 8.90 -9.11 22.82
C PRO A 91 7.51 -8.76 23.37
N ALA A 92 6.73 -9.78 23.72
CA ALA A 92 5.33 -9.66 24.12
C ALA A 92 5.05 -8.59 25.19
N HIS A 93 5.95 -8.44 26.17
CA HIS A 93 5.79 -7.45 27.24
C HIS A 93 5.87 -5.99 26.77
N ARG A 94 6.43 -5.75 25.57
CA ARG A 94 6.57 -4.42 24.94
C ARG A 94 5.42 -4.04 24.03
N VAL A 95 4.50 -4.99 23.68
CA VAL A 95 3.42 -4.81 22.69
C VAL A 95 2.10 -5.45 23.14
N ARG A 96 1.86 -5.49 24.44
CA ARG A 96 0.71 -6.20 25.06
C ARG A 96 -0.65 -5.82 24.48
N SER A 97 -0.87 -4.56 24.17
CA SER A 97 -2.14 -4.07 23.61
C SER A 97 -2.40 -4.58 22.19
N LEU A 98 -1.35 -4.98 21.46
CA LEU A 98 -1.44 -5.50 20.10
C LEU A 98 -1.66 -7.02 20.06
N LEU A 99 -1.35 -7.74 21.14
CA LEU A 99 -1.41 -9.20 21.17
C LEU A 99 -2.84 -9.75 21.24
N HIS A 100 -3.00 -10.98 20.76
CA HIS A 100 -4.29 -11.68 20.74
C HIS A 100 -4.74 -12.08 22.16
N ALA A 101 -3.82 -12.58 22.99
CA ALA A 101 -4.08 -12.98 24.37
C ALA A 101 -2.91 -12.53 25.28
N PRO A 102 -3.02 -11.36 25.93
CA PRO A 102 -1.90 -10.78 26.68
C PRO A 102 -1.43 -11.59 27.88
N SER A 103 -2.25 -12.49 28.41
CA SER A 103 -2.01 -13.10 29.72
C SER A 103 -1.31 -14.45 29.69
N ASN A 104 -1.30 -15.18 28.57
CA ASN A 104 -0.80 -16.56 28.51
C ASN A 104 0.08 -16.89 27.28
N CYS A 105 0.46 -15.91 26.49
CA CYS A 105 1.17 -16.18 25.25
C CYS A 105 2.64 -15.76 25.36
N PRO A 106 3.60 -16.71 25.39
CA PRO A 106 4.98 -16.41 25.10
C PRO A 106 5.16 -15.98 23.65
N ASP A 107 4.16 -16.23 22.82
CA ASP A 107 4.16 -16.00 21.40
C ASP A 107 3.88 -14.54 21.09
N ARG A 108 4.70 -13.97 20.20
CA ARG A 108 4.58 -12.61 19.69
C ARG A 108 3.39 -12.46 18.73
N GLN A 109 2.36 -13.30 18.90
CA GLN A 109 1.23 -13.36 17.97
C GLN A 109 0.30 -12.17 18.14
N LEU A 110 0.20 -11.36 17.10
CA LEU A 110 -0.67 -10.19 17.03
C LEU A 110 -2.14 -10.60 16.86
N ARG A 111 -3.05 -9.68 17.13
CA ARG A 111 -4.48 -9.89 16.88
C ARG A 111 -4.73 -10.30 15.44
N VAL A 112 -5.51 -11.34 15.25
CA VAL A 112 -5.71 -11.94 13.93
C VAL A 112 -6.80 -11.23 13.13
N ASN A 113 -7.87 -10.80 13.80
CA ASN A 113 -9.06 -10.27 13.15
C ASN A 113 -9.05 -8.75 13.07
N LEU A 114 -9.25 -8.20 11.87
CA LEU A 114 -9.38 -6.76 11.66
C LEU A 114 -10.52 -6.15 12.48
N THR A 115 -11.64 -6.88 12.65
CA THR A 115 -12.78 -6.41 13.44
C THR A 115 -12.43 -6.24 14.93
N ASP A 116 -11.67 -7.18 15.51
CA ASP A 116 -11.24 -7.09 16.91
C ASP A 116 -10.18 -6.00 17.09
N PHE A 117 -9.30 -5.85 16.13
CA PHE A 117 -8.33 -4.76 16.09
C PHE A 117 -9.05 -3.41 16.02
N ALA A 118 -10.02 -3.25 15.11
CA ALA A 118 -10.81 -2.03 14.96
C ALA A 118 -11.59 -1.68 16.22
N ARG A 119 -12.26 -2.67 16.85
CA ARG A 119 -12.95 -2.47 18.14
C ARG A 119 -11.99 -1.99 19.22
N SER A 120 -10.80 -2.58 19.31
CA SER A 120 -9.77 -2.19 20.27
C SER A 120 -9.24 -0.78 20.01
N ALA A 121 -9.05 -0.43 18.73
CA ALA A 121 -8.65 0.90 18.31
C ALA A 121 -9.70 1.97 18.68
N LEU A 122 -10.97 1.70 18.39
CA LEU A 122 -12.08 2.61 18.70
C LEU A 122 -12.34 2.73 20.20
N ALA A 123 -12.13 1.65 20.97
CA ALA A 123 -12.28 1.63 22.41
C ALA A 123 -11.08 2.21 23.18
N GLY A 124 -10.06 2.72 22.49
CA GLY A 124 -8.84 3.26 23.10
C GLY A 124 -7.98 2.21 23.83
N LYS A 125 -8.12 0.93 23.48
CA LYS A 125 -7.39 -0.19 24.12
C LYS A 125 -6.02 -0.45 23.51
N LEU A 126 -5.69 0.16 22.38
CA LEU A 126 -4.37 0.07 21.75
C LEU A 126 -3.48 1.18 22.32
N SER A 127 -2.27 0.83 22.83
CA SER A 127 -1.27 1.82 23.27
C SER A 127 -0.58 2.45 22.07
N PRO A 128 -0.64 3.79 21.94
CA PRO A 128 0.13 4.50 20.92
C PRO A 128 1.64 4.29 21.03
N GLU A 129 2.16 4.16 22.24
CA GLU A 129 3.58 3.94 22.52
C GLU A 129 4.03 2.55 22.04
N GLU A 130 3.21 1.53 22.24
CA GLU A 130 3.49 0.18 21.76
C GLU A 130 3.43 0.10 20.23
N ILE A 131 2.47 0.78 19.57
CA ILE A 131 2.38 0.89 18.11
C ILE A 131 3.63 1.58 17.56
N GLU A 132 4.03 2.70 18.15
CA GLU A 132 5.22 3.46 17.71
C GLU A 132 6.49 2.63 17.85
N ALA A 133 6.65 1.95 18.97
CA ALA A 133 7.82 1.11 19.25
C ALA A 133 7.90 -0.07 18.28
N GLU A 134 6.79 -0.78 18.04
CA GLU A 134 6.74 -1.92 17.11
C GLU A 134 7.02 -1.48 15.67
N ALA A 135 6.38 -0.41 15.21
CA ALA A 135 6.63 0.13 13.88
C ALA A 135 8.09 0.58 13.71
N GLY A 136 8.65 1.26 14.72
CA GLY A 136 10.05 1.67 14.74
C GLY A 136 11.00 0.48 14.64
N ALA A 137 10.70 -0.64 15.32
CA ALA A 137 11.47 -1.87 15.25
C ALA A 137 11.38 -2.54 13.86
N GLN A 138 10.20 -2.49 13.22
CA GLN A 138 10.03 -3.01 11.85
C GLN A 138 10.81 -2.16 10.82
N PHE A 139 10.75 -0.84 10.91
CA PHE A 139 11.57 0.04 10.06
C PHE A 139 13.07 -0.22 10.27
N GLU A 140 13.51 -0.30 11.53
CA GLU A 140 14.90 -0.59 11.89
C GLU A 140 15.40 -1.90 11.29
N ARG A 141 14.61 -2.97 11.37
CA ARG A 141 14.98 -4.27 10.82
C ARG A 141 15.25 -4.21 9.33
N ILE A 142 14.38 -3.52 8.56
CA ILE A 142 14.54 -3.40 7.12
C ILE A 142 15.75 -2.51 6.78
N GLN A 143 15.90 -1.38 7.48
CA GLN A 143 17.03 -0.47 7.26
C GLN A 143 18.36 -1.12 7.65
N SER A 144 18.41 -1.90 8.72
CA SER A 144 19.60 -2.66 9.14
C SER A 144 19.99 -3.75 8.15
N ALA A 145 19.05 -4.23 7.34
CA ALA A 145 19.31 -5.11 6.20
C ALA A 145 19.78 -4.36 4.94
N GLY A 146 20.05 -3.06 5.04
CA GLY A 146 20.59 -2.23 3.94
C GLY A 146 19.56 -1.71 2.94
N ILE A 147 18.26 -1.88 3.21
CA ILE A 147 17.19 -1.36 2.35
C ILE A 147 16.80 0.06 2.80
N ALA A 148 16.94 1.04 1.91
CA ALA A 148 16.46 2.39 2.13
C ALA A 148 14.93 2.46 1.98
N LEU A 149 14.22 2.79 3.07
CA LEU A 149 12.77 2.89 3.06
C LEU A 149 12.30 4.20 2.44
N SER A 150 11.56 4.13 1.34
CA SER A 150 10.94 5.29 0.69
C SER A 150 9.62 5.69 1.37
N HIS A 151 8.83 4.72 1.81
CA HIS A 151 7.49 4.92 2.36
C HIS A 151 7.10 3.81 3.33
N PHE A 152 5.91 3.92 3.89
CA PHE A 152 5.28 2.81 4.60
C PHE A 152 3.77 2.75 4.30
N ASP A 153 3.22 1.59 4.54
CA ASP A 153 1.80 1.33 4.66
C ASP A 153 1.54 0.34 5.80
N CYS A 154 0.35 -0.23 5.90
CA CYS A 154 0.08 -1.25 6.91
C CYS A 154 -0.71 -2.41 6.33
N HIS A 155 -0.38 -3.59 6.79
CA HIS A 155 -1.16 -4.79 6.55
C HIS A 155 -2.63 -4.56 6.96
N LYS A 156 -3.56 -4.93 6.07
CA LYS A 156 -5.00 -4.68 6.21
C LYS A 156 -5.36 -3.20 6.43
N HIS A 157 -4.51 -2.30 5.95
CA HIS A 157 -4.72 -0.84 6.00
C HIS A 157 -4.99 -0.28 7.41
N ALA A 158 -4.39 -0.89 8.46
CA ALA A 158 -4.60 -0.49 9.86
C ALA A 158 -4.31 1.00 10.13
N HIS A 159 -3.46 1.65 9.33
CA HIS A 159 -3.16 3.08 9.43
C HIS A 159 -4.33 4.02 9.08
N MET A 160 -5.47 3.49 8.63
CA MET A 160 -6.68 4.30 8.48
C MET A 160 -7.26 4.77 9.82
N PHE A 161 -6.97 4.08 10.92
CA PHE A 161 -7.42 4.46 12.26
C PHE A 161 -6.53 5.57 12.85
N PRO A 162 -7.09 6.72 13.28
CA PRO A 162 -6.28 7.85 13.79
C PRO A 162 -5.39 7.50 14.98
N VAL A 163 -5.82 6.59 15.87
CA VAL A 163 -5.02 6.12 17.01
C VAL A 163 -3.80 5.31 16.57
N VAL A 164 -3.86 4.69 15.40
CA VAL A 164 -2.77 3.93 14.79
C VAL A 164 -1.89 4.85 13.95
N LEU A 165 -2.49 5.72 13.14
CA LEU A 165 -1.76 6.59 12.21
C LEU A 165 -0.73 7.47 12.91
N ARG A 166 -1.12 8.15 13.98
CA ARG A 166 -0.24 9.12 14.65
C ARG A 166 1.08 8.52 15.18
N PRO A 167 1.06 7.39 15.94
CA PRO A 167 2.30 6.75 16.35
C PRO A 167 3.13 6.25 15.16
N LEU A 168 2.51 5.75 14.09
CA LEU A 168 3.22 5.37 12.88
C LEU A 168 3.93 6.55 12.21
N LEU A 169 3.28 7.71 12.13
CA LEU A 169 3.90 8.92 11.59
C LEU A 169 5.08 9.40 12.44
N ARG A 170 5.02 9.26 13.78
CA ARG A 170 6.15 9.55 14.67
C ARG A 170 7.32 8.60 14.43
N ALA A 171 7.04 7.30 14.39
CA ALA A 171 8.05 6.28 14.08
C ALA A 171 8.70 6.51 12.71
N ALA A 172 7.90 6.78 11.68
CA ALA A 172 8.37 7.06 10.32
C ALA A 172 9.29 8.28 10.29
N LYS A 173 8.87 9.38 10.92
CA LYS A 173 9.68 10.60 11.02
C LYS A 173 11.00 10.36 11.74
N ALA A 174 10.98 9.61 12.85
CA ALA A 174 12.17 9.28 13.63
C ALA A 174 13.16 8.40 12.84
N LYS A 175 12.65 7.56 11.91
CA LYS A 175 13.46 6.66 11.08
C LYS A 175 13.73 7.19 9.66
N GLY A 176 13.37 8.44 9.37
CA GLY A 176 13.63 9.08 8.08
C GLY A 176 12.77 8.55 6.92
N VAL A 177 11.68 7.83 7.20
CA VAL A 177 10.73 7.39 6.18
C VAL A 177 9.87 8.57 5.74
N ARG A 178 9.88 8.88 4.44
CA ARG A 178 9.39 10.18 3.92
C ARG A 178 7.93 10.18 3.50
N ALA A 179 7.35 9.03 3.17
CA ALA A 179 6.00 8.96 2.62
C ALA A 179 5.16 7.87 3.28
N VAL A 180 3.84 8.00 3.12
CA VAL A 180 2.85 7.02 3.60
C VAL A 180 1.75 6.83 2.56
N ARG A 181 1.28 5.59 2.36
CA ARG A 181 0.10 5.28 1.55
C ARG A 181 -1.11 6.06 2.04
N ASN A 182 -1.86 6.66 1.12
CA ASN A 182 -3.19 7.18 1.38
C ASN A 182 -4.23 6.06 1.11
N PRO A 183 -4.80 5.42 2.13
CA PRO A 183 -5.72 4.29 1.92
C PRO A 183 -7.10 4.72 1.39
N PHE A 184 -7.34 6.01 1.25
CA PHE A 184 -8.63 6.56 0.82
C PHE A 184 -8.63 6.81 -0.68
N GLY A 185 -9.35 5.99 -1.42
CA GLY A 185 -9.42 6.07 -2.88
C GLY A 185 -10.72 6.66 -3.42
N LYS A 186 -10.79 6.84 -4.73
CA LYS A 186 -12.05 7.10 -5.44
C LYS A 186 -12.83 5.79 -5.58
N LEU A 187 -14.10 5.82 -5.17
CA LEU A 187 -14.99 4.65 -5.21
C LEU A 187 -15.50 4.33 -6.63
N PHE A 188 -15.31 5.26 -7.58
CA PHE A 188 -15.87 5.17 -8.95
C PHE A 188 -15.13 4.22 -9.89
N ALA A 189 -14.08 3.55 -9.42
CA ALA A 189 -13.27 2.68 -10.26
C ALA A 189 -13.86 1.28 -10.49
N VAL A 190 -15.02 0.96 -9.90
CA VAL A 190 -15.70 -0.32 -10.11
C VAL A 190 -16.93 -0.11 -10.97
N PRO A 191 -17.06 -0.84 -12.11
CA PRO A 191 -18.25 -0.76 -12.95
C PRO A 191 -19.54 -1.04 -12.17
N PHE A 192 -20.56 -0.22 -12.39
CA PHE A 192 -21.81 -0.27 -11.62
C PHE A 192 -22.53 -1.63 -11.72
N ASP A 193 -22.49 -2.23 -12.90
CA ASP A 193 -23.06 -3.55 -13.17
C ASP A 193 -22.43 -4.66 -12.31
N ARG A 194 -21.14 -4.53 -12.02
CA ARG A 194 -20.40 -5.43 -11.10
C ARG A 194 -20.79 -5.19 -9.65
N LEU A 195 -20.89 -3.93 -9.24
CA LEU A 195 -21.40 -3.60 -7.92
C LEU A 195 -22.78 -4.20 -7.70
N ALA A 196 -23.69 -4.01 -8.65
CA ALA A 196 -25.09 -4.45 -8.56
C ALA A 196 -25.24 -5.98 -8.45
N ARG A 197 -24.31 -6.75 -9.02
CA ARG A 197 -24.34 -8.22 -9.03
C ARG A 197 -23.62 -8.88 -7.84
N ASN A 198 -22.92 -8.10 -7.00
CA ASN A 198 -22.10 -8.64 -5.92
C ASN A 198 -22.40 -7.98 -4.57
N PRO A 199 -23.26 -8.61 -3.72
CA PRO A 199 -23.62 -8.05 -2.40
C PRO A 199 -22.42 -7.80 -1.48
N LYS A 200 -21.37 -8.63 -1.56
CA LYS A 200 -20.15 -8.45 -0.75
C LYS A 200 -19.37 -7.22 -1.19
N LEU A 201 -19.38 -6.92 -2.49
CA LEU A 201 -18.75 -5.72 -3.04
C LEU A 201 -19.53 -4.47 -2.65
N TRP A 202 -20.85 -4.54 -2.60
CA TRP A 202 -21.72 -3.48 -2.07
C TRP A 202 -21.43 -3.16 -0.61
N ALA A 203 -21.32 -4.18 0.24
CA ALA A 203 -20.99 -3.98 1.66
C ALA A 203 -19.63 -3.28 1.82
N ARG A 204 -18.62 -3.71 1.07
CA ARG A 204 -17.31 -3.05 1.03
C ARG A 204 -17.38 -1.61 0.50
N PHE A 205 -18.19 -1.38 -0.52
CA PHE A 205 -18.38 -0.04 -1.06
C PHE A 205 -19.01 0.90 -0.04
N ALA A 206 -20.04 0.44 0.69
CA ALA A 206 -20.68 1.21 1.76
C ALA A 206 -19.69 1.49 2.91
N GLU A 207 -18.94 0.48 3.35
CA GLU A 207 -17.90 0.62 4.36
C GLU A 207 -16.84 1.65 3.95
N MET A 208 -16.30 1.54 2.75
CA MET A 208 -15.31 2.48 2.22
C MET A 208 -15.87 3.90 2.02
N SER A 209 -17.17 4.03 1.72
CA SER A 209 -17.83 5.34 1.62
C SER A 209 -17.85 6.08 2.96
N VAL A 210 -18.14 5.36 4.05
CA VAL A 210 -18.10 5.91 5.41
C VAL A 210 -16.66 6.26 5.80
N VAL A 211 -15.74 5.33 5.59
CA VAL A 211 -14.33 5.51 5.96
C VAL A 211 -13.71 6.70 5.20
N ARG A 212 -14.14 6.96 3.98
CA ARG A 212 -13.65 8.07 3.15
C ARG A 212 -13.92 9.46 3.75
N THR A 213 -14.91 9.62 4.62
CA THR A 213 -15.14 10.89 5.33
C THR A 213 -13.92 11.32 6.16
N PHE A 214 -13.05 10.38 6.51
CA PHE A 214 -11.82 10.64 7.26
C PHE A 214 -10.62 11.04 6.38
N ALA A 215 -10.72 10.98 5.05
CA ALA A 215 -9.60 11.26 4.14
C ALA A 215 -8.97 12.66 4.33
N GLY A 216 -9.80 13.69 4.55
CA GLY A 216 -9.31 15.04 4.81
C GLY A 216 -8.55 15.16 6.13
N ARG A 217 -8.98 14.42 7.16
CA ARG A 217 -8.29 14.37 8.46
C ARG A 217 -6.96 13.63 8.33
N PHE A 218 -6.93 12.51 7.60
CA PHE A 218 -5.72 11.75 7.32
C PHE A 218 -4.65 12.63 6.67
N ARG A 219 -4.97 13.31 5.57
CA ARG A 219 -4.02 14.19 4.86
C ARG A 219 -3.46 15.29 5.77
N ARG A 220 -4.32 15.92 6.57
CA ARG A 220 -3.86 16.95 7.54
C ARG A 220 -2.92 16.39 8.59
N GLU A 221 -3.19 15.18 9.09
CA GLU A 221 -2.28 14.54 10.05
C GLU A 221 -0.93 14.21 9.40
N VAL A 222 -0.92 13.59 8.20
CA VAL A 222 0.31 13.30 7.45
C VAL A 222 1.14 14.57 7.23
N GLN A 223 0.49 15.65 6.79
CA GLN A 223 1.14 16.93 6.54
C GLN A 223 1.75 17.56 7.80
N LYS A 224 1.11 17.43 8.96
CA LYS A 224 1.64 17.92 10.25
C LYS A 224 2.97 17.26 10.63
N TYR A 225 3.17 16.01 10.27
CA TYR A 225 4.42 15.29 10.51
C TYR A 225 5.47 15.52 9.42
N GLY A 226 5.12 16.24 8.35
CA GLY A 226 6.02 16.54 7.24
C GLY A 226 6.25 15.38 6.29
N LEU A 227 5.35 14.39 6.27
CA LEU A 227 5.41 13.26 5.35
C LEU A 227 4.62 13.56 4.06
N LEU A 228 5.01 12.88 2.99
CA LEU A 228 4.35 12.90 1.70
C LEU A 228 3.29 11.78 1.61
N THR A 229 2.31 11.96 0.73
CA THR A 229 1.29 10.94 0.48
C THR A 229 0.65 11.15 -0.89
N PRO A 230 0.33 10.08 -1.64
CA PRO A 230 -0.45 10.20 -2.88
C PRO A 230 -1.83 10.81 -2.64
N ASP A 231 -2.48 11.26 -3.71
CA ASP A 231 -3.85 11.77 -3.65
C ASP A 231 -4.87 10.73 -3.21
N GLY A 232 -4.56 9.46 -3.40
CA GLY A 232 -5.33 8.33 -2.91
C GLY A 232 -4.91 7.02 -3.55
N SER A 233 -5.60 5.93 -3.19
CA SER A 233 -5.31 4.59 -3.70
C SER A 233 -6.47 4.01 -4.50
N LEU A 234 -6.13 3.19 -5.49
CA LEU A 234 -7.02 2.34 -6.29
C LEU A 234 -6.72 0.86 -5.96
N GLY A 235 -7.60 -0.04 -6.32
CA GLY A 235 -7.37 -1.49 -6.14
C GLY A 235 -7.87 -2.05 -4.81
N ILE A 236 -7.85 -1.28 -3.71
CA ILE A 236 -8.22 -1.75 -2.36
C ILE A 236 -9.62 -2.41 -2.33
N LEU A 237 -10.61 -1.80 -2.98
CA LEU A 237 -11.99 -2.30 -3.00
C LEU A 237 -12.10 -3.67 -3.68
N ILE A 238 -11.31 -3.91 -4.72
CA ILE A 238 -11.34 -5.12 -5.53
C ILE A 238 -10.20 -6.09 -5.23
N THR A 239 -9.52 -5.92 -4.10
CA THR A 239 -8.48 -6.85 -3.64
C THR A 239 -8.97 -8.30 -3.65
N GLY A 240 -8.28 -9.15 -4.41
CA GLY A 240 -8.62 -10.56 -4.62
C GLY A 240 -9.73 -10.81 -5.66
N SER A 241 -10.11 -9.79 -6.43
CA SER A 241 -11.09 -9.90 -7.53
C SER A 241 -10.76 -9.00 -8.72
N LEU A 242 -9.50 -8.62 -8.86
CA LEU A 242 -9.02 -7.85 -10.01
C LEU A 242 -9.15 -8.70 -11.28
N ASP A 243 -9.65 -8.08 -12.35
CA ASP A 243 -9.65 -8.63 -13.70
C ASP A 243 -9.25 -7.56 -14.73
N PRO A 244 -8.92 -7.94 -15.97
CA PRO A 244 -8.45 -7.01 -17.00
C PRO A 244 -9.41 -5.85 -17.26
N SER A 245 -10.72 -6.08 -17.20
CA SER A 245 -11.72 -5.03 -17.47
C SER A 245 -11.77 -4.00 -16.34
N SER A 246 -11.67 -4.45 -15.10
CA SER A 246 -11.61 -3.59 -13.91
C SER A 246 -10.32 -2.76 -13.90
N PHE A 247 -9.17 -3.38 -14.19
CA PHE A 247 -7.91 -2.65 -14.31
C PHE A 247 -8.01 -1.55 -15.37
N THR A 248 -8.50 -1.92 -16.57
CA THR A 248 -8.71 -0.97 -17.66
C THR A 248 -9.61 0.20 -17.26
N SER A 249 -10.74 -0.08 -16.63
CA SER A 249 -11.70 0.93 -16.17
C SER A 249 -11.07 1.89 -15.14
N MET A 250 -10.29 1.37 -14.19
CA MET A 250 -9.59 2.19 -13.19
C MET A 250 -8.56 3.11 -13.83
N VAL A 251 -7.76 2.59 -14.76
CA VAL A 251 -6.75 3.38 -15.49
C VAL A 251 -7.42 4.46 -16.36
N GLN A 252 -8.52 4.12 -17.04
CA GLN A 252 -9.26 5.08 -17.86
C GLN A 252 -9.89 6.22 -17.04
N SER A 253 -10.31 5.94 -15.83
CA SER A 253 -10.94 6.90 -14.92
C SER A 253 -9.96 7.58 -13.96
N LEU A 254 -8.64 7.35 -14.13
CA LEU A 254 -7.62 7.93 -13.27
C LEU A 254 -7.68 9.46 -13.32
N PRO A 255 -7.87 10.13 -12.17
CA PRO A 255 -7.87 11.58 -12.13
C PRO A 255 -6.48 12.17 -12.31
N GLU A 256 -6.40 13.47 -12.50
CA GLU A 256 -5.17 14.23 -12.39
C GLU A 256 -4.55 14.09 -10.98
N GLY A 257 -3.23 14.25 -10.91
CA GLY A 257 -2.48 14.10 -9.66
C GLY A 257 -1.69 12.81 -9.59
N THR A 258 -1.30 12.43 -8.38
CA THR A 258 -0.49 11.24 -8.08
C THR A 258 -1.33 10.22 -7.32
N TRP A 259 -1.49 9.05 -7.91
CA TRP A 259 -2.32 7.97 -7.38
C TRP A 259 -1.50 6.71 -7.16
N GLU A 260 -1.95 5.88 -6.25
CA GLU A 260 -1.39 4.55 -6.04
C GLU A 260 -2.38 3.48 -6.48
N PHE A 261 -1.90 2.45 -7.18
CA PHE A 261 -2.62 1.22 -7.42
C PHE A 261 -2.04 0.12 -6.51
N VAL A 262 -2.86 -0.38 -5.61
CA VAL A 262 -2.49 -1.44 -4.65
C VAL A 262 -2.77 -2.80 -5.28
N CYS A 263 -1.75 -3.67 -5.31
CA CYS A 263 -1.87 -5.01 -5.85
C CYS A 263 -1.16 -6.05 -4.97
N HIS A 264 -1.51 -7.32 -5.20
CA HIS A 264 -1.00 -8.46 -4.43
C HIS A 264 -0.58 -9.59 -5.38
N PRO A 265 0.39 -9.36 -6.28
CA PRO A 265 0.88 -10.42 -7.16
C PRO A 265 1.54 -11.53 -6.35
N GLY A 266 1.50 -12.76 -6.87
CA GLY A 266 2.13 -13.90 -6.21
C GLY A 266 1.86 -15.20 -6.94
N TYR A 267 2.71 -16.20 -6.71
CA TYR A 267 2.44 -17.57 -7.13
C TYR A 267 1.62 -18.30 -6.07
N ASN A 268 0.63 -19.07 -6.54
CA ASN A 268 -0.19 -19.93 -5.67
C ASN A 268 0.49 -21.29 -5.50
N ASP A 269 1.59 -21.31 -4.78
CA ASP A 269 2.47 -22.45 -4.58
C ASP A 269 2.33 -23.06 -3.17
N ALA A 270 3.07 -24.15 -2.92
CA ALA A 270 3.07 -24.86 -1.65
C ALA A 270 3.53 -24.01 -0.45
N ASP A 271 4.30 -22.96 -0.67
CA ASP A 271 4.70 -22.04 0.42
C ASP A 271 3.54 -21.14 0.81
N LEU A 272 2.72 -20.72 -0.16
CA LEU A 272 1.50 -19.97 0.12
C LEU A 272 0.47 -20.81 0.89
N ASP A 273 0.47 -22.15 0.73
CA ASP A 273 -0.42 -23.05 1.48
C ASP A 273 -0.15 -23.02 3.00
N LYS A 274 1.06 -22.69 3.40
CA LYS A 274 1.49 -22.56 4.81
C LYS A 274 1.07 -21.23 5.44
N VAL A 275 0.63 -20.28 4.62
CA VAL A 275 0.27 -18.92 5.08
C VAL A 275 -1.24 -18.77 5.16
N ARG A 276 -1.70 -18.18 6.25
CA ARG A 276 -3.11 -17.84 6.40
C ARG A 276 -3.46 -16.62 5.57
N THR A 277 -3.96 -16.82 4.37
CA THR A 277 -4.43 -15.76 3.49
C THR A 277 -5.64 -16.22 2.67
N ARG A 278 -6.53 -15.27 2.36
CA ARG A 278 -7.64 -15.50 1.42
C ARG A 278 -7.24 -15.27 -0.05
N LEU A 279 -6.10 -14.60 -0.26
CA LEU A 279 -5.60 -14.27 -1.59
C LEU A 279 -4.73 -15.42 -2.09
N ARG A 280 -5.22 -16.19 -3.05
CA ARG A 280 -4.54 -17.36 -3.62
C ARG A 280 -4.48 -17.23 -5.14
N ALA A 281 -5.34 -17.90 -5.89
CA ALA A 281 -5.37 -17.83 -7.35
C ALA A 281 -5.51 -16.39 -7.88
N SER A 282 -6.13 -15.50 -7.10
CA SER A 282 -6.19 -14.07 -7.43
C SER A 282 -4.83 -13.40 -7.54
N ARG A 283 -3.79 -13.90 -6.84
CA ARG A 283 -2.44 -13.35 -6.92
C ARG A 283 -1.78 -13.59 -8.27
N GLU A 284 -1.96 -14.79 -8.83
CA GLU A 284 -1.47 -15.12 -10.17
C GLU A 284 -2.22 -14.33 -11.24
N GLN A 285 -3.53 -14.16 -11.07
CA GLN A 285 -4.33 -13.31 -11.95
C GLN A 285 -3.86 -11.85 -11.93
N GLU A 286 -3.55 -11.31 -10.75
CA GLU A 286 -2.99 -9.96 -10.63
C GLU A 286 -1.62 -9.88 -11.31
N LEU A 287 -0.72 -10.86 -11.11
CA LEU A 287 0.57 -10.91 -11.80
C LEU A 287 0.40 -10.90 -13.33
N GLN A 288 -0.47 -11.77 -13.87
CA GLN A 288 -0.74 -11.83 -15.30
C GLN A 288 -1.22 -10.49 -15.88
N ILE A 289 -2.11 -9.79 -15.17
CA ILE A 289 -2.59 -8.47 -15.59
C ILE A 289 -1.45 -7.46 -15.58
N LEU A 290 -0.65 -7.42 -14.51
CA LEU A 290 0.40 -6.42 -14.31
C LEU A 290 1.61 -6.63 -15.24
N THR A 291 1.82 -7.83 -15.75
CA THR A 291 2.86 -8.15 -16.74
C THR A 291 2.38 -8.12 -18.18
N SER A 292 1.06 -7.94 -18.40
CA SER A 292 0.47 -7.97 -19.74
C SER A 292 0.91 -6.77 -20.61
N PRO A 293 1.06 -6.97 -21.93
CA PRO A 293 1.29 -5.87 -22.87
C PRO A 293 0.14 -4.84 -22.87
N GLU A 294 -1.08 -5.29 -22.61
CA GLU A 294 -2.29 -4.47 -22.56
C GLU A 294 -2.22 -3.46 -21.42
N ALA A 295 -1.71 -3.85 -20.23
CA ALA A 295 -1.53 -2.95 -19.10
C ALA A 295 -0.53 -1.83 -19.44
N LYS A 296 0.60 -2.17 -20.07
CA LYS A 296 1.57 -1.16 -20.54
C LYS A 296 0.95 -0.22 -21.57
N SER A 297 0.27 -0.80 -22.57
CA SER A 297 -0.34 -0.07 -23.68
C SER A 297 -1.42 0.93 -23.22
N ILE A 298 -2.28 0.55 -22.26
CA ILE A 298 -3.33 1.46 -21.79
C ILE A 298 -2.75 2.65 -21.02
N LEU A 299 -1.72 2.43 -20.20
CA LEU A 299 -1.04 3.51 -19.47
C LEU A 299 -0.42 4.51 -20.46
N GLN A 300 0.28 4.01 -21.47
CA GLN A 300 0.88 4.84 -22.53
C GLN A 300 -0.17 5.65 -23.31
N ARG A 301 -1.24 4.99 -23.78
CA ARG A 301 -2.35 5.67 -24.51
C ARG A 301 -3.03 6.75 -23.68
N ARG A 302 -3.08 6.59 -22.35
CA ARG A 302 -3.68 7.56 -21.44
C ARG A 302 -2.71 8.64 -20.98
N GLY A 303 -1.43 8.58 -21.39
CA GLY A 303 -0.39 9.51 -20.98
C GLY A 303 -0.18 9.50 -19.46
N ILE A 304 -0.27 8.31 -18.85
CA ILE A 304 -0.03 8.12 -17.41
C ILE A 304 1.43 7.81 -17.21
N GLU A 305 2.08 8.63 -16.39
CA GLU A 305 3.46 8.45 -15.98
C GLU A 305 3.53 7.45 -14.82
N LEU A 306 4.32 6.38 -14.99
CA LEU A 306 4.63 5.46 -13.91
C LEU A 306 5.77 6.04 -13.08
N ILE A 307 5.56 6.13 -11.77
CA ILE A 307 6.55 6.63 -10.80
C ILE A 307 6.65 5.69 -9.60
N GLY A 308 7.74 5.83 -8.84
CA GLY A 308 7.89 5.20 -7.52
C GLY A 308 7.53 6.17 -6.39
N TYR A 309 7.54 5.67 -5.14
CA TYR A 309 7.34 6.52 -3.96
C TYR A 309 8.49 7.47 -3.69
N HIS A 310 9.68 7.19 -4.19
CA HIS A 310 10.83 8.09 -4.08
C HIS A 310 10.70 9.34 -4.96
N ASP A 311 9.78 9.34 -5.93
CA ASP A 311 9.50 10.46 -6.83
C ASP A 311 8.44 11.45 -6.27
N LEU A 312 7.93 11.20 -5.04
CA LEU A 312 6.98 12.09 -4.35
C LEU A 312 7.68 13.37 -3.80
#